data_6cc4e10dfbdf1cf427d331ef7ca48fe8
#
_entry.id   6cc4e10dfbdf1cf427d331ef7ca48fe8
#
_cell.length_a   1.000
_cell.length_b   1.000
_cell.length_c   1.000
_cell.angle_alpha   90.00
_cell.angle_beta   90.00
_cell.angle_gamma   90.00
#
_symmetry.space_group_name_H-M   'P 1'
#
loop_
_entity.id
_entity.type
_entity.pdbx_description
1 polymer ?
#
loop_
_entity_poly.entity_id
_entity_poly.type
_entity_poly.pdbx_seq_one_letter_code
_entity_poly.pdbx_strand_id
1 'polypeptide(L)'
;MTYTVTRAGQPLPGGPPYDVTVIGAGVVGTAIARELARYRVRTALVEASDDIGNGTSKANTAILHTGFDAVPGSLEARLVREGQRTLAAYAAGTGIPVERVGALLVAWDEEQLAALPDLLAKAEKNDYHAARLLDADRLAELEPNLGPGALGALEIPDESVICPWTTPLAFATQALLAGVHLHLDCRVTHIGSGPGLHTLTTSRGPIRTRQLINAAGLHADEIDRLLGHDTFTVTPRRGQLIVFDKLARDLVHHILLPVPTAAGKGVLVAPTVFGNVLLGPTSEDLDDKTATESTGHGLAQLREKGRRILPRLIDEEVTAVYAGLRAATGHEDYRIKEYPDLRYIAVGGIRSTGLTASMAIAQHVAGLLARTGLDLGAPTELPPLTLPGLGEATDRPYLDAALIARDPAYGTVVCHCERVTAGEIRDALDSVLPPRSA
;
A
#
# COMPACT_ATOMS: atom_id res chain seq x y z
N MET A 1 -6.13 20.35 19.69
CA MET A 1 -7.22 19.93 18.77
C MET A 1 -7.75 18.60 19.26
N THR A 2 -9.06 18.42 19.34
CA THR A 2 -9.67 17.16 19.79
C THR A 2 -9.91 16.30 18.54
N TYR A 3 -9.22 15.21 18.40
CA TYR A 3 -9.46 14.18 17.38
C TYR A 3 -10.26 13.02 17.97
N THR A 4 -11.01 12.29 17.15
CA THR A 4 -11.88 11.19 17.58
C THR A 4 -11.37 9.85 17.06
N VAL A 5 -10.73 9.08 17.93
CA VAL A 5 -10.40 7.66 17.71
C VAL A 5 -11.15 6.86 18.77
N THR A 6 -11.95 5.87 18.36
CA THR A 6 -12.65 4.99 19.30
C THR A 6 -12.27 3.53 19.05
N ARG A 7 -12.14 2.74 20.12
CA ARG A 7 -11.70 1.35 20.13
C ARG A 7 -12.68 0.46 20.89
N ALA A 8 -12.48 -0.85 20.85
CA ALA A 8 -13.28 -1.80 21.63
C ALA A 8 -13.46 -1.34 23.08
N GLY A 9 -14.66 -1.52 23.63
CA GLY A 9 -15.03 -1.07 24.97
C GLY A 9 -15.37 0.43 25.12
N GLN A 10 -15.11 1.26 24.10
CA GLN A 10 -15.52 2.67 24.09
C GLN A 10 -16.83 2.84 23.31
N PRO A 11 -17.76 3.73 23.73
CA PRO A 11 -18.96 3.98 22.97
C PRO A 11 -18.67 4.68 21.64
N LEU A 12 -19.46 4.39 20.61
CA LEU A 12 -19.44 5.18 19.39
C LEU A 12 -20.01 6.58 19.69
N PRO A 13 -19.44 7.65 19.06
CA PRO A 13 -19.94 9.01 19.31
C PRO A 13 -21.41 9.14 18.87
N GLY A 14 -22.24 9.67 19.76
CA GLY A 14 -23.59 10.11 19.42
C GLY A 14 -23.58 11.32 18.48
N GLY A 15 -24.73 11.64 17.90
CA GLY A 15 -24.91 12.86 17.11
C GLY A 15 -25.67 12.66 15.79
N PRO A 16 -25.63 13.65 14.88
CA PRO A 16 -26.27 13.55 13.58
C PRO A 16 -25.60 12.46 12.73
N PRO A 17 -26.27 11.96 11.69
CA PRO A 17 -25.65 11.05 10.73
C PRO A 17 -24.38 11.63 10.14
N TYR A 18 -23.39 10.77 9.83
CA TYR A 18 -22.25 11.17 9.04
C TYR A 18 -22.70 11.54 7.62
N ASP A 19 -22.02 12.46 6.98
CA ASP A 19 -22.25 12.75 5.57
C ASP A 19 -21.68 11.62 4.72
N VAL A 20 -20.48 11.11 5.10
CA VAL A 20 -19.82 9.98 4.44
C VAL A 20 -19.27 9.00 5.47
N THR A 21 -19.46 7.71 5.24
CA THR A 21 -18.75 6.66 5.97
C THR A 21 -17.91 5.84 4.99
N VAL A 22 -16.62 5.70 5.29
CA VAL A 22 -15.68 4.83 4.55
C VAL A 22 -15.49 3.55 5.33
N ILE A 23 -15.74 2.39 4.72
CA ILE A 23 -15.53 1.06 5.31
C ILE A 23 -14.17 0.52 4.87
N GLY A 24 -13.30 0.23 5.84
CA GLY A 24 -11.94 -0.26 5.66
C GLY A 24 -10.88 0.83 5.79
N ALA A 25 -9.96 0.68 6.74
CA ALA A 25 -8.85 1.60 6.98
C ALA A 25 -7.50 1.06 6.46
N GLY A 26 -7.51 0.35 5.33
CA GLY A 26 -6.34 0.08 4.52
C GLY A 26 -5.82 1.35 3.83
N VAL A 27 -4.74 1.25 3.05
CA VAL A 27 -4.12 2.41 2.39
C VAL A 27 -5.10 3.19 1.50
N VAL A 28 -6.04 2.51 0.83
CA VAL A 28 -7.04 3.16 -0.02
C VAL A 28 -8.09 3.89 0.83
N GLY A 29 -8.64 3.25 1.86
CA GLY A 29 -9.66 3.87 2.71
C GLY A 29 -9.13 5.04 3.53
N THR A 30 -7.89 4.95 4.04
CA THR A 30 -7.23 6.07 4.73
C THR A 30 -6.93 7.24 3.79
N ALA A 31 -6.53 6.96 2.53
CA ALA A 31 -6.35 7.98 1.50
C ALA A 31 -7.68 8.70 1.16
N ILE A 32 -8.78 7.93 1.02
CA ILE A 32 -10.12 8.48 0.79
C ILE A 32 -10.57 9.35 1.97
N ALA A 33 -10.40 8.87 3.20
CA ALA A 33 -10.74 9.63 4.39
C ALA A 33 -9.95 10.95 4.49
N ARG A 34 -8.64 10.90 4.15
CA ARG A 34 -7.79 12.09 4.05
C ARG A 34 -8.26 13.06 2.96
N GLU A 35 -8.61 12.58 1.78
CA GLU A 35 -9.11 13.46 0.70
C GLU A 35 -10.42 14.12 1.12
N LEU A 36 -11.37 13.36 1.71
CA LEU A 36 -12.63 13.89 2.22
C LEU A 36 -12.46 14.91 3.35
N ALA A 37 -11.42 14.78 4.15
CA ALA A 37 -11.08 15.73 5.22
C ALA A 37 -10.73 17.14 4.70
N ARG A 38 -10.50 17.31 3.40
CA ARG A 38 -10.33 18.62 2.73
C ARG A 38 -11.65 19.37 2.57
N TYR A 39 -12.77 18.70 2.79
CA TYR A 39 -14.10 19.25 2.54
C TYR A 39 -14.86 19.37 3.86
N ARG A 40 -15.91 20.22 3.87
CA ARG A 40 -16.75 20.44 5.05
C ARG A 40 -17.82 19.35 5.21
N VAL A 41 -17.37 18.08 5.21
CA VAL A 41 -18.23 16.91 5.36
C VAL A 41 -17.84 16.12 6.62
N ARG A 42 -18.83 15.72 7.39
CA ARG A 42 -18.63 14.89 8.59
C ARG A 42 -18.36 13.45 8.15
N THR A 43 -17.12 13.00 8.26
CA THR A 43 -16.65 11.70 7.76
C THR A 43 -16.35 10.74 8.91
N ALA A 44 -16.80 9.48 8.77
CA ALA A 44 -16.32 8.36 9.57
C ALA A 44 -15.47 7.40 8.73
N LEU A 45 -14.38 6.90 9.31
CA LEU A 45 -13.60 5.80 8.83
C LEU A 45 -13.77 4.61 9.78
N VAL A 46 -14.25 3.47 9.27
CA VAL A 46 -14.60 2.29 10.07
C VAL A 46 -13.68 1.15 9.71
N GLU A 47 -13.04 0.54 10.70
CA GLU A 47 -12.10 -0.59 10.51
C GLU A 47 -12.50 -1.78 11.38
N ALA A 48 -12.48 -2.96 10.79
CA ALA A 48 -12.81 -4.20 11.49
C ALA A 48 -11.72 -4.67 12.45
N SER A 49 -10.47 -4.31 12.14
CA SER A 49 -9.28 -4.63 12.94
C SER A 49 -9.05 -3.58 14.03
N ASP A 50 -8.14 -3.88 14.91
CA ASP A 50 -7.73 -3.02 16.02
C ASP A 50 -6.72 -1.93 15.61
N ASP A 51 -6.23 -1.97 14.35
CA ASP A 51 -5.31 -0.97 13.79
C ASP A 51 -5.58 -0.73 12.29
N ILE A 52 -5.11 0.41 11.79
CA ILE A 52 -5.14 0.76 10.37
C ILE A 52 -4.12 -0.05 9.58
N GLY A 53 -4.35 -0.20 8.26
CA GLY A 53 -3.41 -0.87 7.36
C GLY A 53 -3.21 -2.36 7.63
N ASN A 54 -3.93 -2.95 8.56
CA ASN A 54 -3.69 -4.30 9.09
C ASN A 54 -4.02 -5.46 8.11
N GLY A 55 -4.61 -5.16 6.95
CA GLY A 55 -4.85 -6.12 5.86
C GLY A 55 -3.71 -6.20 4.85
N THR A 56 -4.05 -6.22 3.56
CA THR A 56 -3.11 -6.26 2.42
C THR A 56 -2.06 -5.13 2.46
N SER A 57 -2.41 -3.97 3.03
CA SER A 57 -1.57 -2.77 3.01
C SER A 57 -0.24 -2.93 3.75
N LYS A 58 -0.15 -3.77 4.78
CA LYS A 58 1.09 -4.01 5.55
C LYS A 58 1.99 -5.09 4.96
N ALA A 59 1.46 -5.93 4.04
CA ALA A 59 2.13 -7.14 3.58
C ALA A 59 2.16 -7.18 2.04
N ASN A 60 3.08 -6.39 1.47
CA ASN A 60 3.30 -6.23 0.03
C ASN A 60 4.79 -5.98 -0.26
N THR A 61 5.14 -5.75 -1.52
CA THR A 61 6.53 -5.50 -1.97
C THR A 61 6.98 -4.05 -1.81
N ALA A 62 6.12 -3.16 -1.32
CA ALA A 62 6.43 -1.76 -1.05
C ALA A 62 7.00 -0.96 -2.25
N ILE A 63 6.60 -1.30 -3.47
CA ILE A 63 7.03 -0.61 -4.68
C ILE A 63 6.09 0.56 -4.98
N LEU A 64 6.65 1.72 -5.24
CA LEU A 64 6.00 2.90 -5.79
C LEU A 64 6.13 2.83 -7.32
N HIS A 65 5.11 2.25 -7.96
CA HIS A 65 5.12 1.92 -9.38
C HIS A 65 4.92 3.14 -10.29
N THR A 66 5.61 3.16 -11.43
CA THR A 66 5.38 4.16 -12.49
C THR A 66 4.12 3.89 -13.31
N GLY A 67 3.63 2.64 -13.30
CA GLY A 67 2.50 2.21 -14.12
C GLY A 67 2.88 1.80 -15.55
N PHE A 68 4.17 1.63 -15.84
CA PHE A 68 4.70 1.32 -17.18
C PHE A 68 4.07 0.06 -17.78
N ASP A 69 3.76 -0.97 -16.97
CA ASP A 69 3.26 -2.28 -17.40
C ASP A 69 1.73 -2.48 -17.24
N ALA A 70 1.00 -1.45 -16.84
CA ALA A 70 -0.44 -1.51 -16.74
C ALA A 70 -1.10 -1.67 -18.13
N VAL A 71 -2.34 -2.16 -18.16
CA VAL A 71 -3.10 -2.26 -19.43
C VAL A 71 -3.38 -0.85 -19.95
N PRO A 72 -2.88 -0.47 -21.15
CA PRO A 72 -3.08 0.88 -21.66
C PRO A 72 -4.57 1.25 -21.77
N GLY A 73 -4.91 2.46 -21.30
CA GLY A 73 -6.30 2.96 -21.30
C GLY A 73 -7.15 2.46 -20.13
N SER A 74 -6.65 1.56 -19.28
CA SER A 74 -7.36 1.10 -18.09
C SER A 74 -7.45 2.18 -17.00
N LEU A 75 -8.38 2.01 -16.07
CA LEU A 75 -8.48 2.85 -14.89
C LEU A 75 -7.22 2.69 -14.00
N GLU A 76 -6.70 1.46 -13.89
CA GLU A 76 -5.44 1.17 -13.20
C GLU A 76 -4.28 1.99 -13.79
N ALA A 77 -4.07 1.96 -15.11
CA ALA A 77 -2.98 2.70 -15.77
C ALA A 77 -3.03 4.20 -15.44
N ARG A 78 -4.21 4.80 -15.51
CA ARG A 78 -4.39 6.22 -15.19
C ARG A 78 -4.12 6.52 -13.72
N LEU A 79 -4.74 5.76 -12.81
CA LEU A 79 -4.66 6.04 -11.38
C LEU A 79 -3.31 5.68 -10.76
N VAL A 80 -2.60 4.69 -11.29
CA VAL A 80 -1.22 4.38 -10.84
C VAL A 80 -0.27 5.51 -11.24
N ARG A 81 -0.34 5.98 -12.47
CA ARG A 81 0.49 7.08 -12.95
C ARG A 81 0.24 8.40 -12.20
N GLU A 82 -1.02 8.78 -12.01
CA GLU A 82 -1.39 9.95 -11.22
C GLU A 82 -0.98 9.79 -9.76
N GLY A 83 -1.20 8.61 -9.20
CA GLY A 83 -0.87 8.24 -7.82
C GLY A 83 0.62 8.26 -7.54
N GLN A 84 1.46 7.75 -8.44
CA GLN A 84 2.91 7.79 -8.30
C GLN A 84 3.42 9.21 -8.08
N ARG A 85 2.98 10.16 -8.92
CA ARG A 85 3.40 11.56 -8.83
C ARG A 85 2.88 12.24 -7.55
N THR A 86 1.61 12.03 -7.22
CA THR A 86 0.99 12.65 -6.05
C THR A 86 1.53 12.07 -4.75
N LEU A 87 1.73 10.75 -4.68
CA LEU A 87 2.26 10.09 -3.49
C LEU A 87 3.75 10.40 -3.28
N ALA A 88 4.56 10.46 -4.34
CA ALA A 88 5.97 10.85 -4.24
C ALA A 88 6.12 12.29 -3.70
N ALA A 89 5.32 13.24 -4.21
CA ALA A 89 5.31 14.60 -3.70
C ALA A 89 4.82 14.70 -2.25
N TYR A 90 3.78 13.93 -1.90
CA TYR A 90 3.26 13.87 -0.54
C TYR A 90 4.28 13.27 0.43
N ALA A 91 4.94 12.19 0.05
CA ALA A 91 5.97 11.53 0.86
C ALA A 91 7.14 12.48 1.18
N ALA A 92 7.61 13.23 0.19
CA ALA A 92 8.67 14.22 0.38
C ALA A 92 8.28 15.32 1.40
N GLY A 93 7.00 15.72 1.43
CA GLY A 93 6.49 16.74 2.36
C GLY A 93 6.17 16.22 3.76
N THR A 94 6.04 14.90 3.94
CA THR A 94 5.57 14.30 5.20
C THR A 94 6.58 13.42 5.91
N GLY A 95 7.75 13.18 5.31
CA GLY A 95 8.78 12.32 5.90
C GLY A 95 8.52 10.81 5.72
N ILE A 96 7.60 10.41 4.82
CA ILE A 96 7.45 9.00 4.46
C ILE A 96 8.71 8.56 3.70
N PRO A 97 9.43 7.52 4.16
CA PRO A 97 10.64 7.07 3.48
C PRO A 97 10.35 6.58 2.06
N VAL A 98 11.06 7.13 1.09
CA VAL A 98 11.06 6.72 -0.32
C VAL A 98 12.51 6.66 -0.81
N GLU A 99 12.87 5.58 -1.48
CA GLU A 99 14.18 5.42 -2.12
C GLU A 99 13.99 5.14 -3.60
N ARG A 100 14.54 6.02 -4.46
CA ARG A 100 14.48 5.87 -5.91
C ARG A 100 15.61 4.95 -6.38
N VAL A 101 15.30 3.69 -6.53
CA VAL A 101 16.26 2.64 -6.88
C VAL A 101 16.18 2.20 -8.34
N GLY A 102 15.12 2.57 -9.06
CA GLY A 102 14.86 2.05 -10.39
C GLY A 102 14.50 0.57 -10.40
N ALA A 103 14.11 0.05 -11.58
CA ALA A 103 13.84 -1.36 -11.77
C ALA A 103 14.45 -1.87 -13.08
N LEU A 104 14.80 -3.15 -13.10
CA LEU A 104 15.32 -3.86 -14.25
C LEU A 104 14.43 -5.10 -14.50
N LEU A 105 13.74 -5.15 -15.65
CA LEU A 105 13.05 -6.35 -16.10
C LEU A 105 14.07 -7.22 -16.83
N VAL A 106 14.59 -8.23 -16.14
CA VAL A 106 15.71 -9.06 -16.63
C VAL A 106 15.23 -10.22 -17.49
N ALA A 107 15.75 -10.34 -18.70
CA ALA A 107 15.51 -11.45 -19.61
C ALA A 107 16.56 -12.55 -19.43
N TRP A 108 16.11 -13.79 -19.20
CA TRP A 108 16.94 -14.96 -18.94
C TRP A 108 16.92 -16.01 -20.06
N ASP A 109 16.15 -15.75 -21.10
CA ASP A 109 16.04 -16.59 -22.30
C ASP A 109 15.65 -15.73 -23.51
N GLU A 110 15.74 -16.30 -24.70
CA GLU A 110 15.48 -15.61 -25.97
C GLU A 110 14.01 -15.14 -26.10
N GLU A 111 13.05 -15.87 -25.54
CA GLU A 111 11.64 -15.48 -25.55
C GLU A 111 11.42 -14.20 -24.72
N GLN A 112 11.98 -14.16 -23.54
CA GLN A 112 11.94 -12.99 -22.66
C GLN A 112 12.67 -11.80 -23.28
N LEU A 113 13.83 -12.02 -23.89
CA LEU A 113 14.58 -10.96 -24.56
C LEU A 113 13.77 -10.38 -25.73
N ALA A 114 13.14 -11.23 -26.53
CA ALA A 114 12.29 -10.81 -27.64
C ALA A 114 11.03 -10.05 -27.19
N ALA A 115 10.56 -10.23 -25.94
CA ALA A 115 9.40 -9.53 -25.40
C ALA A 115 9.72 -8.11 -24.89
N LEU A 116 10.98 -7.77 -24.63
CA LEU A 116 11.36 -6.45 -24.06
C LEU A 116 10.96 -5.26 -24.94
N PRO A 117 11.09 -5.28 -26.28
CA PRO A 117 10.62 -4.18 -27.13
C PRO A 117 9.11 -3.92 -27.03
N ASP A 118 8.29 -4.96 -26.91
CA ASP A 118 6.85 -4.82 -26.75
C ASP A 118 6.50 -4.20 -25.37
N LEU A 119 7.26 -4.54 -24.33
CA LEU A 119 7.11 -3.93 -23.01
C LEU A 119 7.54 -2.45 -23.01
N LEU A 120 8.60 -2.10 -23.76
CA LEU A 120 8.99 -0.71 -23.98
C LEU A 120 7.87 0.06 -24.69
N ALA A 121 7.33 -0.47 -25.78
CA ALA A 121 6.22 0.14 -26.51
C ALA A 121 4.96 0.26 -25.63
N LYS A 122 4.73 -0.67 -24.72
CA LYS A 122 3.64 -0.62 -23.74
C LYS A 122 3.86 0.50 -22.72
N ALA A 123 5.09 0.69 -22.23
CA ALA A 123 5.44 1.80 -21.34
C ALA A 123 5.18 3.15 -22.02
N GLU A 124 5.55 3.31 -23.30
CA GLU A 124 5.26 4.51 -24.09
C GLU A 124 3.76 4.77 -24.24
N LYS A 125 2.95 3.73 -24.48
CA LYS A 125 1.48 3.84 -24.53
C LYS A 125 0.87 4.27 -23.20
N ASN A 126 1.54 3.96 -22.09
CA ASN A 126 1.20 4.43 -20.74
C ASN A 126 1.83 5.81 -20.45
N ASP A 127 2.37 6.49 -21.44
CA ASP A 127 3.02 7.81 -21.35
C ASP A 127 4.21 7.81 -20.36
N TYR A 128 4.93 6.67 -20.31
CA TYR A 128 6.17 6.53 -19.57
C TYR A 128 7.33 6.40 -20.58
N HIS A 129 8.14 7.45 -20.71
CA HIS A 129 9.14 7.61 -21.79
C HIS A 129 10.58 7.46 -21.29
N ALA A 130 10.80 7.21 -20.00
CA ALA A 130 12.15 7.07 -19.44
C ALA A 130 12.69 5.62 -19.54
N ALA A 131 11.85 4.65 -19.93
CA ALA A 131 12.24 3.26 -20.09
C ALA A 131 13.24 3.09 -21.24
N ARG A 132 14.22 2.18 -21.09
CA ARG A 132 15.22 1.90 -22.10
C ARG A 132 15.70 0.45 -22.07
N LEU A 133 16.04 -0.08 -23.25
CA LEU A 133 16.61 -1.41 -23.36
C LEU A 133 18.10 -1.38 -22.97
N LEU A 134 18.55 -2.40 -22.27
CA LEU A 134 19.93 -2.64 -21.87
C LEU A 134 20.39 -3.97 -22.46
N ASP A 135 21.61 -4.00 -22.97
CA ASP A 135 22.31 -5.24 -23.31
C ASP A 135 22.88 -5.93 -22.06
N ALA A 136 23.42 -7.12 -22.24
CA ALA A 136 23.97 -7.93 -21.14
C ALA A 136 25.16 -7.25 -20.44
N ASP A 137 26.02 -6.54 -21.19
CA ASP A 137 27.21 -5.89 -20.65
C ASP A 137 26.82 -4.74 -19.72
N ARG A 138 25.90 -3.89 -20.20
CA ARG A 138 25.39 -2.79 -19.38
C ARG A 138 24.60 -3.27 -18.15
N LEU A 139 23.85 -4.35 -18.31
CA LEU A 139 23.14 -4.98 -17.20
C LEU A 139 24.10 -5.50 -16.13
N ALA A 140 25.20 -6.15 -16.54
CA ALA A 140 26.23 -6.67 -15.63
C ALA A 140 26.97 -5.54 -14.88
N GLU A 141 27.18 -4.37 -15.52
CA GLU A 141 27.74 -3.19 -14.85
C GLU A 141 26.83 -2.65 -13.75
N LEU A 142 25.52 -2.63 -14.00
CA LEU A 142 24.53 -2.10 -13.05
C LEU A 142 24.25 -3.06 -11.88
N GLU A 143 24.24 -4.36 -12.16
CA GLU A 143 23.96 -5.43 -11.20
C GLU A 143 25.00 -6.54 -11.26
N PRO A 144 26.20 -6.32 -10.71
CA PRO A 144 27.32 -7.25 -10.84
C PRO A 144 27.13 -8.59 -10.11
N ASN A 145 26.15 -8.69 -9.23
CA ASN A 145 25.83 -9.90 -8.48
C ASN A 145 24.69 -10.73 -9.09
N LEU A 146 24.14 -10.31 -10.25
CA LEU A 146 23.13 -11.09 -10.97
C LEU A 146 23.60 -12.52 -11.22
N GLY A 147 22.66 -13.46 -11.19
CA GLY A 147 22.92 -14.83 -11.60
C GLY A 147 23.37 -14.92 -13.06
N PRO A 148 24.10 -15.98 -13.43
CA PRO A 148 24.62 -16.13 -14.79
C PRO A 148 23.52 -16.35 -15.82
N GLY A 149 23.77 -15.90 -17.07
CA GLY A 149 22.88 -16.12 -18.21
C GLY A 149 21.77 -15.06 -18.40
N ALA A 150 21.88 -13.91 -17.78
CA ALA A 150 21.06 -12.74 -18.12
C ALA A 150 21.46 -12.21 -19.50
N LEU A 151 20.49 -12.03 -20.40
CA LEU A 151 20.69 -11.65 -21.80
C LEU A 151 20.51 -10.16 -22.07
N GLY A 152 19.81 -9.46 -21.18
CA GLY A 152 19.49 -8.03 -21.27
C GLY A 152 18.37 -7.67 -20.36
N ALA A 153 17.95 -6.40 -20.36
CA ALA A 153 16.86 -5.91 -19.51
C ALA A 153 16.11 -4.75 -20.15
N LEU A 154 14.90 -4.48 -19.63
CA LEU A 154 14.23 -3.19 -19.74
C LEU A 154 14.43 -2.45 -18.43
N GLU A 155 15.08 -1.29 -18.47
CA GLU A 155 15.28 -0.41 -17.33
C GLU A 155 14.10 0.55 -17.16
N ILE A 156 13.64 0.71 -15.93
CA ILE A 156 12.57 1.63 -15.51
C ILE A 156 13.15 2.52 -14.39
N PRO A 157 13.81 3.64 -14.72
CA PRO A 157 14.61 4.39 -13.75
C PRO A 157 13.81 5.12 -12.65
N ASP A 158 12.49 5.29 -12.82
CA ASP A 158 11.65 6.01 -11.85
C ASP A 158 10.89 5.09 -10.88
N GLU A 159 11.02 3.75 -11.01
CA GLU A 159 10.50 2.84 -9.97
C GLU A 159 11.21 3.13 -8.65
N SER A 160 10.46 3.07 -7.57
CA SER A 160 10.97 3.41 -6.24
C SER A 160 10.45 2.41 -5.21
N VAL A 161 11.09 2.34 -4.06
CA VAL A 161 10.54 1.66 -2.88
C VAL A 161 10.07 2.69 -1.86
N ILE A 162 9.00 2.38 -1.13
CA ILE A 162 8.33 3.29 -0.19
C ILE A 162 7.96 2.54 1.09
N CYS A 163 7.86 3.22 2.21
CA CYS A 163 7.35 2.60 3.43
C CYS A 163 5.84 2.31 3.33
N PRO A 164 5.42 1.04 3.33
CA PRO A 164 4.00 0.67 3.21
C PRO A 164 3.21 0.89 4.50
N TRP A 165 3.87 1.10 5.63
CA TRP A 165 3.24 1.30 6.95
C TRP A 165 3.03 2.77 7.26
N THR A 166 4.04 3.62 7.06
CA THR A 166 3.93 5.05 7.32
C THR A 166 3.01 5.76 6.33
N THR A 167 2.80 5.20 5.14
CA THR A 167 1.88 5.77 4.14
C THR A 167 0.43 5.81 4.64
N PRO A 168 -0.25 4.70 5.01
CA PRO A 168 -1.59 4.75 5.59
C PRO A 168 -1.63 5.46 6.94
N LEU A 169 -0.56 5.40 7.74
CA LEU A 169 -0.45 6.13 9.00
C LEU A 169 -0.49 7.64 8.79
N ALA A 170 0.27 8.16 7.81
CA ALA A 170 0.24 9.57 7.44
C ALA A 170 -1.15 10.02 7.00
N PHE A 171 -1.81 9.23 6.14
CA PHE A 171 -3.15 9.55 5.67
C PHE A 171 -4.17 9.59 6.82
N ALA A 172 -4.18 8.57 7.68
CA ALA A 172 -5.09 8.50 8.81
C ALA A 172 -4.84 9.60 9.82
N THR A 173 -3.56 9.88 10.16
CA THR A 173 -3.18 10.94 11.10
C THR A 173 -3.67 12.30 10.60
N GLN A 174 -3.41 12.62 9.33
CA GLN A 174 -3.82 13.91 8.76
C GLN A 174 -5.35 14.04 8.66
N ALA A 175 -6.06 12.94 8.33
CA ALA A 175 -7.52 12.90 8.34
C ALA A 175 -8.10 13.16 9.74
N LEU A 176 -7.52 12.56 10.78
CA LEU A 176 -7.92 12.75 12.17
C LEU A 176 -7.69 14.19 12.65
N LEU A 177 -6.53 14.76 12.34
CA LEU A 177 -6.22 16.16 12.66
C LEU A 177 -7.18 17.14 11.99
N ALA A 178 -7.77 16.75 10.85
CA ALA A 178 -8.78 17.51 10.11
C ALA A 178 -10.23 17.14 10.47
N GLY A 179 -10.45 16.33 11.52
CA GLY A 179 -11.77 16.09 12.10
C GLY A 179 -12.50 14.83 11.61
N VAL A 180 -11.86 13.94 10.87
CA VAL A 180 -12.40 12.60 10.57
C VAL A 180 -12.47 11.78 11.85
N HIS A 181 -13.54 11.01 12.02
CA HIS A 181 -13.70 10.08 13.14
C HIS A 181 -13.23 8.69 12.70
N LEU A 182 -12.31 8.06 13.45
CA LEU A 182 -11.85 6.70 13.22
C LEU A 182 -12.45 5.74 14.27
N HIS A 183 -13.06 4.67 13.79
CA HIS A 183 -13.64 3.62 14.63
C HIS A 183 -12.96 2.30 14.33
N LEU A 184 -12.05 1.87 15.21
CA LEU A 184 -11.34 0.58 15.18
C LEU A 184 -12.16 -0.50 15.90
N ASP A 185 -11.83 -1.77 15.68
CA ASP A 185 -12.58 -2.94 16.20
C ASP A 185 -14.07 -2.88 15.82
N CYS A 186 -14.39 -2.25 14.70
CA CYS A 186 -15.74 -1.86 14.33
C CYS A 186 -16.15 -2.52 13.00
N ARG A 187 -16.37 -3.84 13.05
CA ARG A 187 -16.75 -4.64 11.88
C ARG A 187 -18.21 -4.37 11.48
N VAL A 188 -18.42 -4.00 10.23
CA VAL A 188 -19.76 -3.88 9.63
C VAL A 188 -20.30 -5.29 9.32
N THR A 189 -21.49 -5.60 9.84
CA THR A 189 -22.12 -6.92 9.70
C THR A 189 -23.43 -6.88 8.90
N HIS A 190 -24.08 -5.71 8.84
CA HIS A 190 -25.31 -5.50 8.08
C HIS A 190 -25.44 -4.05 7.66
N ILE A 191 -26.11 -3.79 6.54
CA ILE A 191 -26.39 -2.45 6.03
C ILE A 191 -27.87 -2.36 5.70
N GLY A 192 -28.59 -1.56 6.50
CA GLY A 192 -29.97 -1.17 6.20
C GLY A 192 -29.97 0.12 5.38
N SER A 193 -30.59 0.10 4.23
CA SER A 193 -30.71 1.28 3.35
C SER A 193 -32.13 1.79 3.34
N GLY A 194 -32.30 3.06 3.64
CA GLY A 194 -33.57 3.79 3.60
C GLY A 194 -33.49 5.07 2.77
N PRO A 195 -34.58 5.82 2.60
CA PRO A 195 -34.57 7.05 1.83
C PRO A 195 -33.54 8.05 2.36
N GLY A 196 -32.41 8.18 1.65
CA GLY A 196 -31.36 9.15 1.96
C GLY A 196 -30.47 8.83 3.17
N LEU A 197 -30.58 7.65 3.76
CA LEU A 197 -29.84 7.27 4.94
C LEU A 197 -29.53 5.78 4.96
N HIS A 198 -28.27 5.44 5.25
CA HIS A 198 -27.83 4.08 5.60
C HIS A 198 -27.70 3.95 7.11
N THR A 199 -28.02 2.77 7.62
CA THR A 199 -27.72 2.35 8.99
C THR A 199 -26.81 1.12 8.93
N LEU A 200 -25.56 1.30 9.31
CA LEU A 200 -24.59 0.22 9.41
C LEU A 200 -24.74 -0.44 10.79
N THR A 201 -25.06 -1.71 10.84
CA THR A 201 -24.93 -2.50 12.07
C THR A 201 -23.48 -2.92 12.17
N THR A 202 -22.84 -2.55 13.26
CA THR A 202 -21.44 -2.91 13.50
C THR A 202 -21.29 -3.74 14.77
N SER A 203 -20.12 -4.36 14.96
CA SER A 203 -19.76 -5.06 16.20
C SER A 203 -19.80 -4.16 17.46
N ARG A 204 -19.90 -2.83 17.27
CA ARG A 204 -19.87 -1.82 18.35
C ARG A 204 -21.14 -0.97 18.44
N GLY A 205 -22.16 -1.31 17.68
CA GLY A 205 -23.42 -0.56 17.63
C GLY A 205 -23.66 0.08 16.26
N PRO A 206 -24.78 0.82 16.11
CA PRO A 206 -25.17 1.36 14.83
C PRO A 206 -24.42 2.65 14.46
N ILE A 207 -24.10 2.80 13.18
CA ILE A 207 -23.58 4.03 12.58
C ILE A 207 -24.54 4.46 11.47
N ARG A 208 -24.96 5.73 11.47
CA ARG A 208 -25.81 6.29 10.43
C ARG A 208 -25.04 7.20 9.51
N THR A 209 -25.24 7.06 8.20
CA THR A 209 -24.54 7.83 7.18
C THR A 209 -25.39 8.13 5.95
N ARG A 210 -25.15 9.26 5.28
CA ARG A 210 -25.85 9.63 4.04
C ARG A 210 -25.23 9.00 2.80
N GLN A 211 -23.90 8.90 2.78
CA GLN A 211 -23.13 8.31 1.69
C GLN A 211 -22.27 7.18 2.25
N LEU A 212 -22.07 6.16 1.46
CA LEU A 212 -21.28 5.00 1.84
C LEU A 212 -20.20 4.70 0.81
N ILE A 213 -18.96 4.51 1.27
CA ILE A 213 -17.83 4.12 0.44
C ILE A 213 -17.29 2.79 0.98
N ASN A 214 -17.27 1.78 0.12
CA ASN A 214 -16.72 0.48 0.42
C ASN A 214 -15.28 0.39 -0.08
N ALA A 215 -14.32 0.50 0.84
CA ALA A 215 -12.89 0.33 0.62
C ALA A 215 -12.34 -0.88 1.42
N ALA A 216 -13.17 -1.92 1.62
CA ALA A 216 -12.89 -3.05 2.49
C ALA A 216 -11.89 -4.09 1.92
N GLY A 217 -11.22 -3.80 0.80
CA GLY A 217 -10.14 -4.62 0.25
C GLY A 217 -10.57 -6.07 -0.01
N LEU A 218 -10.00 -7.02 0.74
CA LEU A 218 -10.34 -8.46 0.63
C LEU A 218 -11.83 -8.76 0.87
N HIS A 219 -12.53 -7.93 1.65
CA HIS A 219 -13.94 -8.10 1.99
C HIS A 219 -14.86 -7.17 1.20
N ALA A 220 -14.37 -6.51 0.15
CA ALA A 220 -15.16 -5.54 -0.60
C ALA A 220 -16.38 -6.18 -1.30
N ASP A 221 -16.27 -7.39 -1.78
CA ASP A 221 -17.38 -8.16 -2.37
C ASP A 221 -18.45 -8.56 -1.33
N GLU A 222 -18.03 -8.84 -0.09
CA GLU A 222 -18.94 -9.15 1.02
C GLU A 222 -19.79 -7.92 1.40
N ILE A 223 -19.16 -6.76 1.51
CA ILE A 223 -19.86 -5.49 1.76
C ILE A 223 -20.80 -5.15 0.58
N ASP A 224 -20.38 -5.40 -0.66
CA ASP A 224 -21.19 -5.16 -1.86
C ASP A 224 -22.47 -6.02 -1.82
N ARG A 225 -22.34 -7.31 -1.41
CA ARG A 225 -23.50 -8.21 -1.23
C ARG A 225 -24.45 -7.78 -0.13
N LEU A 226 -24.00 -7.10 0.94
CA LEU A 226 -24.90 -6.54 1.97
C LEU A 226 -25.85 -5.46 1.42
N LEU A 227 -25.51 -4.87 0.27
CA LEU A 227 -26.33 -3.90 -0.47
C LEU A 227 -27.12 -4.53 -1.63
N GLY A 228 -27.09 -5.86 -1.76
CA GLY A 228 -27.82 -6.59 -2.82
C GLY A 228 -27.07 -6.65 -4.14
N HIS A 229 -25.79 -6.30 -4.17
CA HIS A 229 -24.95 -6.44 -5.37
C HIS A 229 -24.11 -7.72 -5.31
N ASP A 230 -23.90 -8.33 -6.48
CA ASP A 230 -22.99 -9.46 -6.67
C ASP A 230 -22.24 -9.26 -8.01
N THR A 231 -21.55 -8.11 -8.10
CA THR A 231 -20.93 -7.69 -9.37
C THR A 231 -19.51 -8.19 -9.53
N PHE A 232 -18.88 -8.65 -8.46
CA PHE A 232 -17.53 -9.24 -8.45
C PHE A 232 -17.34 -10.12 -7.20
N THR A 233 -16.40 -11.04 -7.31
CA THR A 233 -15.93 -11.87 -6.19
C THR A 233 -14.45 -11.61 -5.98
N VAL A 234 -14.03 -11.50 -4.73
CA VAL A 234 -12.62 -11.38 -4.36
C VAL A 234 -12.07 -12.76 -4.03
N THR A 235 -11.09 -13.18 -4.82
CA THR A 235 -10.27 -14.37 -4.55
C THR A 235 -8.98 -13.93 -3.85
N PRO A 236 -8.73 -14.33 -2.61
CA PRO A 236 -7.48 -13.99 -1.92
C PRO A 236 -6.29 -14.67 -2.62
N ARG A 237 -5.36 -13.87 -3.13
CA ARG A 237 -4.14 -14.38 -3.77
C ARG A 237 -2.94 -14.19 -2.87
N ARG A 238 -2.47 -15.27 -2.26
CA ARG A 238 -1.36 -15.25 -1.32
C ARG A 238 -0.04 -15.01 -2.02
N GLY A 239 0.71 -14.04 -1.51
CA GLY A 239 2.11 -13.81 -1.85
C GLY A 239 2.97 -13.90 -0.62
N GLN A 240 3.85 -14.90 -0.57
CA GLN A 240 4.81 -15.10 0.51
C GLN A 240 6.12 -14.41 0.16
N LEU A 241 6.79 -13.83 1.14
CA LEU A 241 8.02 -13.06 0.97
C LEU A 241 9.06 -13.47 2.02
N ILE A 242 10.32 -13.42 1.61
CA ILE A 242 11.49 -13.56 2.49
C ILE A 242 12.17 -12.19 2.58
N VAL A 243 12.47 -11.76 3.80
CA VAL A 243 13.24 -10.53 4.08
C VAL A 243 14.62 -10.95 4.55
N PHE A 244 15.64 -10.59 3.80
CA PHE A 244 17.03 -10.81 4.17
C PHE A 244 17.56 -9.64 5.00
N ASP A 245 18.60 -9.90 5.79
CA ASP A 245 19.23 -8.93 6.66
C ASP A 245 19.79 -7.73 5.88
N LYS A 246 20.02 -6.61 6.56
CA LYS A 246 20.58 -5.38 6.01
C LYS A 246 21.99 -5.58 5.43
N LEU A 247 22.73 -6.61 5.87
CA LEU A 247 24.02 -6.98 5.30
C LEU A 247 23.93 -7.40 3.83
N ALA A 248 22.75 -7.84 3.39
CA ALA A 248 22.48 -8.18 1.98
C ALA A 248 22.26 -6.95 1.08
N ARG A 249 22.14 -5.72 1.65
CA ARG A 249 21.73 -4.53 0.88
C ARG A 249 22.64 -4.23 -0.31
N ASP A 250 23.95 -4.40 -0.13
CA ASP A 250 24.96 -4.12 -1.16
C ASP A 250 24.99 -5.17 -2.29
N LEU A 251 24.22 -6.25 -2.18
CA LEU A 251 24.12 -7.27 -3.22
C LEU A 251 23.22 -6.84 -4.39
N VAL A 252 22.31 -5.89 -4.18
CA VAL A 252 21.34 -5.45 -5.19
C VAL A 252 21.14 -3.94 -5.13
N HIS A 253 21.14 -3.29 -6.29
CA HIS A 253 20.99 -1.83 -6.40
C HIS A 253 19.60 -1.42 -6.88
N HIS A 254 18.97 -2.25 -7.73
CA HIS A 254 17.66 -2.00 -8.35
C HIS A 254 16.63 -3.05 -7.94
N ILE A 255 15.36 -2.75 -8.22
CA ILE A 255 14.29 -3.76 -8.18
C ILE A 255 14.50 -4.68 -9.39
N LEU A 256 14.79 -5.95 -9.15
CA LEU A 256 14.95 -6.95 -10.20
C LEU A 256 13.60 -7.61 -10.47
N LEU A 257 12.98 -7.28 -11.58
CA LEU A 257 11.69 -7.81 -12.02
C LEU A 257 11.89 -8.91 -13.06
N PRO A 258 11.10 -9.97 -13.03
CA PRO A 258 11.04 -10.91 -14.13
C PRO A 258 10.26 -10.32 -15.30
N VAL A 259 10.63 -10.69 -16.53
CA VAL A 259 9.79 -10.45 -17.70
C VAL A 259 8.50 -11.27 -17.52
N PRO A 260 7.30 -10.65 -17.63
CA PRO A 260 6.04 -11.38 -17.50
C PRO A 260 5.90 -12.47 -18.56
N THR A 261 5.44 -13.65 -18.13
CA THR A 261 5.14 -14.78 -19.02
C THR A 261 3.68 -15.21 -18.86
N ALA A 262 3.22 -16.17 -19.67
CA ALA A 262 1.89 -16.76 -19.51
C ALA A 262 1.66 -17.37 -18.11
N ALA A 263 2.74 -17.77 -17.40
CA ALA A 263 2.67 -18.28 -16.03
C ALA A 263 2.57 -17.18 -14.95
N GLY A 264 2.55 -15.89 -15.34
CA GLY A 264 2.41 -14.73 -14.44
C GLY A 264 3.65 -13.85 -14.35
N LYS A 265 3.63 -12.91 -13.38
CA LYS A 265 4.70 -11.91 -13.21
C LYS A 265 5.99 -12.45 -12.54
N GLY A 266 5.97 -13.66 -11.99
CA GLY A 266 7.14 -14.28 -11.37
C GLY A 266 7.56 -13.68 -10.04
N VAL A 267 8.78 -14.06 -9.58
CA VAL A 267 9.39 -13.62 -8.32
C VAL A 267 10.38 -12.48 -8.60
N LEU A 268 10.37 -11.48 -7.74
CA LEU A 268 11.28 -10.34 -7.80
C LEU A 268 12.28 -10.35 -6.63
N VAL A 269 13.36 -9.59 -6.78
CA VAL A 269 14.26 -9.18 -5.69
C VAL A 269 14.20 -7.65 -5.61
N ALA A 270 14.03 -7.10 -4.42
CA ALA A 270 13.96 -5.65 -4.26
C ALA A 270 14.66 -5.20 -2.96
N PRO A 271 15.42 -4.11 -2.99
CA PRO A 271 15.80 -3.43 -1.75
C PRO A 271 14.57 -2.84 -1.06
N THR A 272 14.68 -2.53 0.23
CA THR A 272 13.67 -1.83 1.00
C THR A 272 14.20 -0.52 1.54
N VAL A 273 13.31 0.41 1.86
CA VAL A 273 13.68 1.68 2.53
C VAL A 273 14.31 1.48 3.91
N PHE A 274 14.25 0.28 4.46
CA PHE A 274 14.84 -0.09 5.76
C PHE A 274 16.21 -0.76 5.63
N GLY A 275 16.79 -0.81 4.43
CA GLY A 275 18.09 -1.43 4.18
C GLY A 275 18.06 -2.96 4.03
N ASN A 276 16.93 -3.61 4.13
CA ASN A 276 16.76 -5.03 3.90
C ASN A 276 16.63 -5.34 2.40
N VAL A 277 16.68 -6.63 2.05
CA VAL A 277 16.38 -7.12 0.70
C VAL A 277 15.21 -8.08 0.75
N LEU A 278 14.21 -7.88 -0.13
CA LEU A 278 13.03 -8.72 -0.30
C LEU A 278 13.21 -9.69 -1.45
N LEU A 279 12.78 -10.94 -1.24
CA LEU A 279 12.61 -11.95 -2.28
C LEU A 279 11.16 -12.44 -2.27
N GLY A 280 10.48 -12.35 -3.38
CA GLY A 280 9.09 -12.76 -3.54
C GLY A 280 8.35 -11.92 -4.57
N PRO A 281 7.02 -11.95 -4.59
CA PRO A 281 6.16 -12.87 -3.86
C PRO A 281 5.93 -14.20 -4.59
N THR A 282 5.39 -15.18 -3.87
CA THR A 282 4.68 -16.30 -4.49
C THR A 282 3.33 -15.83 -5.06
N SER A 283 2.61 -16.71 -5.77
CA SER A 283 1.26 -16.42 -6.27
C SER A 283 0.41 -17.68 -6.19
N GLU A 284 -0.53 -17.69 -5.23
CA GLU A 284 -1.38 -18.83 -4.94
C GLU A 284 -2.79 -18.33 -4.62
N ASP A 285 -3.79 -18.78 -5.38
CA ASP A 285 -5.19 -18.45 -5.13
C ASP A 285 -5.74 -19.36 -4.01
N LEU A 286 -6.45 -18.76 -3.07
CA LEU A 286 -7.02 -19.41 -1.90
C LEU A 286 -8.51 -19.10 -1.79
N ASP A 287 -9.23 -19.89 -1.00
CA ASP A 287 -10.61 -19.63 -0.62
C ASP A 287 -10.72 -18.84 0.69
N ASP A 288 -9.74 -19.00 1.58
CA ASP A 288 -9.73 -18.38 2.91
C ASP A 288 -9.06 -17.01 2.88
N LYS A 289 -9.83 -15.97 3.13
CA LYS A 289 -9.38 -14.56 3.22
C LYS A 289 -8.57 -14.23 4.48
N THR A 290 -8.37 -15.21 5.36
CA THR A 290 -7.60 -15.08 6.61
C THR A 290 -6.26 -15.82 6.57
N ALA A 291 -5.99 -16.62 5.53
CA ALA A 291 -4.81 -17.47 5.37
C ALA A 291 -3.54 -16.66 5.06
N THR A 292 -3.00 -15.97 6.06
CA THR A 292 -1.79 -15.12 5.95
C THR A 292 -0.50 -15.80 6.43
N GLU A 293 -0.53 -17.10 6.68
CA GLU A 293 0.64 -17.89 7.08
C GLU A 293 1.60 -18.13 5.91
N SER A 294 2.90 -18.13 6.19
CA SER A 294 3.93 -18.62 5.28
C SER A 294 4.01 -20.14 5.33
N THR A 295 4.32 -20.79 4.21
CA THR A 295 4.43 -22.25 4.09
C THR A 295 5.83 -22.68 3.70
N GLY A 296 6.27 -23.84 4.21
CA GLY A 296 7.58 -24.41 3.85
C GLY A 296 7.75 -24.61 2.33
N HIS A 297 6.67 -24.99 1.63
CA HIS A 297 6.66 -25.15 0.19
C HIS A 297 6.87 -23.81 -0.55
N GLY A 298 6.12 -22.77 -0.18
CA GLY A 298 6.26 -21.45 -0.79
C GLY A 298 7.64 -20.82 -0.57
N LEU A 299 8.18 -20.95 0.65
CA LEU A 299 9.52 -20.45 0.95
C LEU A 299 10.61 -21.23 0.19
N ALA A 300 10.46 -22.54 0.01
CA ALA A 300 11.38 -23.36 -0.80
C ALA A 300 11.35 -22.92 -2.28
N GLN A 301 10.18 -22.69 -2.86
CA GLN A 301 10.04 -22.15 -4.21
C GLN A 301 10.72 -20.78 -4.39
N LEU A 302 10.58 -19.89 -3.40
CA LEU A 302 11.24 -18.59 -3.44
C LEU A 302 12.76 -18.72 -3.45
N ARG A 303 13.30 -19.57 -2.57
CA ARG A 303 14.76 -19.81 -2.52
C ARG A 303 15.31 -20.41 -3.81
N GLU A 304 14.57 -21.32 -4.44
CA GLU A 304 14.95 -21.90 -5.74
C GLU A 304 15.02 -20.82 -6.83
N LYS A 305 13.97 -20.00 -6.97
CA LYS A 305 13.92 -18.90 -7.95
C LYS A 305 14.96 -17.81 -7.63
N GLY A 306 15.15 -17.51 -6.35
CA GLY A 306 16.13 -16.54 -5.89
C GLY A 306 17.56 -16.92 -6.26
N ARG A 307 17.92 -18.23 -6.21
CA ARG A 307 19.24 -18.71 -6.66
C ARG A 307 19.53 -18.41 -8.13
N ARG A 308 18.51 -18.37 -8.98
CA ARG A 308 18.69 -17.99 -10.38
C ARG A 308 18.91 -16.50 -10.54
N ILE A 309 18.17 -15.68 -9.78
CA ILE A 309 18.16 -14.22 -9.92
C ILE A 309 19.41 -13.61 -9.26
N LEU A 310 19.66 -13.96 -8.00
CA LEU A 310 20.73 -13.40 -7.17
C LEU A 310 21.30 -14.50 -6.26
N PRO A 311 22.19 -15.36 -6.76
CA PRO A 311 22.66 -16.58 -6.05
C PRO A 311 23.17 -16.30 -4.64
N ARG A 312 23.99 -15.24 -4.47
CA ARG A 312 24.60 -14.86 -3.19
C ARG A 312 23.55 -14.48 -2.12
N LEU A 313 22.39 -13.95 -2.53
CA LEU A 313 21.32 -13.58 -1.59
C LEU A 313 20.81 -14.77 -0.78
N ILE A 314 20.81 -15.96 -1.38
CA ILE A 314 20.24 -17.15 -0.73
C ILE A 314 21.08 -17.66 0.44
N ASP A 315 22.34 -17.27 0.50
CA ASP A 315 23.28 -17.61 1.56
C ASP A 315 23.28 -16.57 2.71
N GLU A 316 22.60 -15.44 2.51
CA GLU A 316 22.46 -14.37 3.53
C GLU A 316 21.43 -14.74 4.60
N GLU A 317 21.55 -14.09 5.75
CA GLU A 317 20.64 -14.30 6.87
C GLU A 317 19.22 -13.77 6.60
N VAL A 318 18.23 -14.53 7.05
CA VAL A 318 16.81 -14.18 6.95
C VAL A 318 16.35 -13.50 8.23
N THR A 319 15.97 -12.24 8.13
CA THR A 319 15.42 -11.47 9.27
C THR A 319 13.96 -11.80 9.53
N ALA A 320 13.15 -11.96 8.46
CA ALA A 320 11.72 -12.24 8.58
C ALA A 320 11.17 -12.98 7.35
N VAL A 321 10.03 -13.64 7.57
CA VAL A 321 9.17 -14.13 6.49
C VAL A 321 7.74 -13.68 6.77
N TYR A 322 6.99 -13.34 5.73
CA TYR A 322 5.58 -12.99 5.87
C TYR A 322 4.80 -13.33 4.60
N ALA A 323 3.48 -13.32 4.71
CA ALA A 323 2.59 -13.45 3.57
C ALA A 323 1.51 -12.37 3.59
N GLY A 324 1.12 -11.93 2.40
CA GLY A 324 0.01 -11.01 2.19
C GLY A 324 -0.99 -11.56 1.19
N LEU A 325 -2.26 -11.19 1.37
CA LEU A 325 -3.34 -11.58 0.47
C LEU A 325 -3.70 -10.40 -0.44
N ARG A 326 -3.53 -10.58 -1.75
CA ARG A 326 -4.01 -9.60 -2.74
C ARG A 326 -5.48 -9.83 -3.01
N ALA A 327 -6.26 -8.76 -3.10
CA ALA A 327 -7.69 -8.79 -3.42
C ALA A 327 -7.88 -8.99 -4.94
N ALA A 328 -7.56 -10.20 -5.45
CA ALA A 328 -7.72 -10.52 -6.86
C ALA A 328 -9.21 -10.68 -7.22
N THR A 329 -9.56 -10.32 -8.44
CA THR A 329 -10.91 -10.54 -9.02
C THR A 329 -10.77 -11.15 -10.39
N GLY A 330 -11.85 -11.66 -10.96
CA GLY A 330 -11.90 -12.13 -12.35
C GLY A 330 -11.78 -11.00 -13.39
N HIS A 331 -11.55 -9.75 -12.97
CA HIS A 331 -11.41 -8.58 -13.84
C HIS A 331 -9.95 -8.11 -13.90
N GLU A 332 -9.55 -7.62 -15.06
CA GLU A 332 -8.19 -7.12 -15.28
C GLU A 332 -7.96 -5.69 -14.79
N ASP A 333 -9.03 -4.90 -14.56
CA ASP A 333 -8.97 -3.49 -14.14
C ASP A 333 -9.59 -3.28 -12.76
N TYR A 334 -9.41 -2.12 -12.18
CA TYR A 334 -10.05 -1.69 -10.95
C TYR A 334 -11.57 -1.68 -11.07
N ARG A 335 -12.25 -2.10 -10.02
CA ARG A 335 -13.73 -2.11 -9.93
C ARG A 335 -14.20 -0.98 -9.04
N ILE A 336 -14.03 0.27 -9.51
CA ILE A 336 -14.52 1.45 -8.82
C ILE A 336 -15.79 1.92 -9.51
N LYS A 337 -16.94 1.82 -8.81
CA LYS A 337 -18.24 2.11 -9.38
C LYS A 337 -19.14 2.83 -8.38
N GLU A 338 -19.81 3.90 -8.85
CA GLU A 338 -20.87 4.57 -8.12
C GLU A 338 -22.25 3.96 -8.39
N TYR A 339 -23.09 3.99 -7.37
CA TYR A 339 -24.52 3.63 -7.40
C TYR A 339 -25.32 4.81 -6.84
N PRO A 340 -25.71 5.80 -7.68
CA PRO A 340 -26.32 7.05 -7.22
C PRO A 340 -27.61 6.85 -6.44
N ASP A 341 -28.49 5.93 -6.89
CA ASP A 341 -29.77 5.62 -6.24
C ASP A 341 -29.57 5.09 -4.81
N LEU A 342 -28.47 4.40 -4.56
CA LEU A 342 -28.07 3.90 -3.24
C LEU A 342 -27.12 4.84 -2.50
N ARG A 343 -26.66 5.92 -3.11
CA ARG A 343 -25.63 6.78 -2.50
C ARG A 343 -24.43 5.98 -2.02
N TYR A 344 -23.98 5.08 -2.85
CA TYR A 344 -22.95 4.12 -2.54
C TYR A 344 -21.87 4.11 -3.63
N ILE A 345 -20.61 3.96 -3.21
CA ILE A 345 -19.45 3.78 -4.08
C ILE A 345 -18.73 2.51 -3.65
N ALA A 346 -18.61 1.55 -4.58
CA ALA A 346 -17.76 0.36 -4.42
C ALA A 346 -16.35 0.66 -4.91
N VAL A 347 -15.32 0.34 -4.10
CA VAL A 347 -13.90 0.45 -4.44
C VAL A 347 -13.28 -0.93 -4.28
N GLY A 348 -13.33 -1.74 -5.33
CA GLY A 348 -12.85 -3.12 -5.36
C GLY A 348 -11.88 -3.39 -6.50
N GLY A 349 -11.37 -4.63 -6.59
CA GLY A 349 -10.44 -5.06 -7.64
C GLY A 349 -9.07 -4.40 -7.59
N ILE A 350 -8.70 -3.81 -6.47
CA ILE A 350 -7.38 -3.20 -6.26
C ILE A 350 -6.41 -4.32 -5.88
N ARG A 351 -5.71 -4.89 -6.86
CA ARG A 351 -4.92 -6.12 -6.71
C ARG A 351 -3.55 -5.89 -6.08
N SER A 352 -2.68 -5.11 -6.75
CA SER A 352 -1.25 -5.00 -6.39
C SER A 352 -0.75 -3.57 -6.34
N THR A 353 -1.38 -2.63 -7.01
CA THR A 353 -0.91 -1.26 -7.22
C THR A 353 -1.61 -0.23 -6.32
N GLY A 354 -2.42 -0.71 -5.35
CA GLY A 354 -3.23 0.14 -4.47
C GLY A 354 -2.43 1.10 -3.60
N LEU A 355 -1.22 0.73 -3.18
CA LEU A 355 -0.32 1.62 -2.44
C LEU A 355 0.01 2.85 -3.28
N THR A 356 0.53 2.65 -4.47
CA THR A 356 0.86 3.71 -5.42
C THR A 356 -0.35 4.55 -5.80
N ALA A 357 -1.45 3.89 -6.19
CA ALA A 357 -2.64 4.56 -6.71
C ALA A 357 -3.51 5.23 -5.63
N SER A 358 -3.24 5.02 -4.33
CA SER A 358 -4.13 5.36 -3.23
C SER A 358 -4.64 6.80 -3.25
N MET A 359 -3.76 7.77 -3.48
CA MET A 359 -4.16 9.20 -3.52
C MET A 359 -4.98 9.54 -4.76
N ALA A 360 -4.63 8.99 -5.92
CA ALA A 360 -5.41 9.19 -7.14
C ALA A 360 -6.78 8.50 -7.07
N ILE A 361 -6.85 7.30 -6.46
CA ILE A 361 -8.13 6.64 -6.15
C ILE A 361 -8.98 7.53 -5.25
N ALA A 362 -8.40 8.13 -4.22
CA ALA A 362 -9.12 9.01 -3.30
C ALA A 362 -9.72 10.24 -4.02
N GLN A 363 -8.95 10.89 -4.87
CA GLN A 363 -9.42 12.01 -5.69
C GLN A 363 -10.51 11.57 -6.69
N HIS A 364 -10.33 10.42 -7.32
CA HIS A 364 -11.33 9.84 -8.22
C HIS A 364 -12.64 9.58 -7.49
N VAL A 365 -12.60 8.96 -6.31
CA VAL A 365 -13.78 8.68 -5.47
C VAL A 365 -14.46 9.97 -5.00
N ALA A 366 -13.71 10.99 -4.62
CA ALA A 366 -14.29 12.31 -4.29
C ALA A 366 -15.05 12.91 -5.49
N GLY A 367 -14.51 12.78 -6.70
CA GLY A 367 -15.22 13.18 -7.92
C GLY A 367 -16.51 12.38 -8.19
N LEU A 368 -16.55 11.09 -7.80
CA LEU A 368 -17.75 10.26 -7.92
C LEU A 368 -18.85 10.69 -6.92
N LEU A 369 -18.50 11.13 -5.71
CA LEU A 369 -19.46 11.56 -4.69
C LEU A 369 -20.34 12.72 -5.19
N ALA A 370 -19.81 13.63 -6.00
CA ALA A 370 -20.61 14.69 -6.60
C ALA A 370 -21.75 14.12 -7.47
N ARG A 371 -21.53 12.99 -8.15
CA ARG A 371 -22.55 12.31 -8.96
C ARG A 371 -23.59 11.52 -8.14
N THR A 372 -23.25 11.21 -6.88
CA THR A 372 -24.19 10.57 -5.94
C THR A 372 -25.01 11.60 -5.14
N GLY A 373 -24.91 12.88 -5.50
CA GLY A 373 -25.72 13.96 -4.93
C GLY A 373 -25.15 14.57 -3.63
N LEU A 374 -23.85 14.39 -3.35
CA LEU A 374 -23.16 15.09 -2.26
C LEU A 374 -22.34 16.26 -2.83
N ASP A 375 -22.77 17.48 -2.49
CA ASP A 375 -21.94 18.67 -2.77
C ASP A 375 -20.81 18.75 -1.74
N LEU A 376 -19.58 18.57 -2.20
CA LEU A 376 -18.39 18.67 -1.36
C LEU A 376 -17.95 20.13 -1.12
N GLY A 377 -18.39 21.08 -1.96
CA GLY A 377 -17.91 22.45 -1.92
C GLY A 377 -16.43 22.59 -2.33
N ALA A 378 -15.79 23.69 -1.95
CA ALA A 378 -14.39 23.94 -2.23
C ALA A 378 -13.49 23.19 -1.21
N PRO A 379 -12.40 22.55 -1.69
CA PRO A 379 -11.45 21.90 -0.79
C PRO A 379 -10.63 22.92 0.01
N THR A 380 -10.27 22.59 1.23
CA THR A 380 -9.36 23.35 2.07
C THR A 380 -8.01 22.65 2.21
N GLU A 381 -7.00 23.38 2.65
CA GLU A 381 -5.71 22.79 2.99
C GLU A 381 -5.83 21.98 4.27
N LEU A 382 -5.12 20.84 4.29
CA LEU A 382 -5.04 19.99 5.48
C LEU A 382 -3.95 20.50 6.42
N PRO A 383 -4.06 20.22 7.73
CA PRO A 383 -2.99 20.50 8.68
C PRO A 383 -1.65 19.91 8.20
N PRO A 384 -0.53 20.62 8.35
CA PRO A 384 0.77 20.07 8.03
C PRO A 384 1.06 18.84 8.90
N LEU A 385 1.74 17.87 8.33
CA LEU A 385 2.15 16.65 9.00
C LEU A 385 3.62 16.37 8.65
N THR A 386 4.41 16.03 9.67
CA THR A 386 5.74 15.47 9.51
C THR A 386 5.82 14.22 10.38
N LEU A 387 6.16 13.10 9.77
CA LEU A 387 6.42 11.84 10.46
C LEU A 387 7.91 11.71 10.79
N PRO A 388 8.29 10.98 11.85
CA PRO A 388 9.69 10.67 12.09
C PRO A 388 10.26 9.83 10.95
N GLY A 389 11.50 10.12 10.53
CA GLY A 389 12.21 9.35 9.50
C GLY A 389 12.55 7.95 10.03
N LEU A 390 12.02 6.93 9.38
CA LEU A 390 12.26 5.52 9.74
C LEU A 390 13.18 4.78 8.74
N GLY A 391 13.47 5.40 7.58
CA GLY A 391 14.31 4.81 6.54
C GLY A 391 15.81 4.95 6.84
N GLU A 392 16.62 4.07 6.28
CA GLU A 392 18.09 4.13 6.40
C GLU A 392 18.71 5.32 5.62
N ALA A 393 17.99 5.87 4.64
CA ALA A 393 18.44 7.04 3.86
C ALA A 393 18.28 8.38 4.61
N THR A 394 17.74 8.39 5.83
CA THR A 394 17.53 9.58 6.64
C THR A 394 18.40 9.57 7.89
N ASP A 395 18.71 10.77 8.39
CA ASP A 395 19.43 10.89 9.68
C ASP A 395 18.57 10.28 10.80
N ARG A 396 19.11 9.24 11.42
CA ARG A 396 18.44 8.53 12.51
C ARG A 396 18.67 9.27 13.83
N PRO A 397 17.69 9.32 14.74
CA PRO A 397 17.79 10.02 16.00
C PRO A 397 19.01 9.66 16.85
N TYR A 398 19.45 8.41 16.84
CA TYR A 398 20.64 7.96 17.59
C TYR A 398 21.97 8.51 17.02
N LEU A 399 21.97 9.10 15.84
CA LEU A 399 23.13 9.79 15.22
C LEU A 399 23.07 11.30 15.38
N ASP A 400 21.95 11.88 15.82
CA ASP A 400 21.77 13.32 15.99
C ASP A 400 22.28 13.77 17.38
N ALA A 401 23.53 14.20 17.42
CA ALA A 401 24.16 14.67 18.66
C ALA A 401 23.41 15.87 19.30
N ALA A 402 22.81 16.75 18.50
CA ALA A 402 22.06 17.90 19.01
C ALA A 402 20.72 17.47 19.64
N LEU A 403 20.06 16.49 19.03
CA LEU A 403 18.83 15.90 19.57
C LEU A 403 19.12 15.15 20.89
N ILE A 404 20.19 14.34 20.92
CA ILE A 404 20.61 13.60 22.13
C ILE A 404 21.00 14.55 23.25
N ALA A 405 21.68 15.68 22.96
CA ALA A 405 22.03 16.68 23.96
C ALA A 405 20.78 17.36 24.56
N ARG A 406 19.69 17.50 23.78
CA ARG A 406 18.42 18.05 24.29
C ARG A 406 17.63 17.01 25.09
N ASP A 407 17.66 15.76 24.67
CA ASP A 407 16.96 14.65 25.33
C ASP A 407 17.75 13.33 25.15
N PRO A 408 18.42 12.85 26.23
CA PRO A 408 19.24 11.63 26.20
C PRO A 408 18.47 10.36 25.79
N ALA A 409 17.14 10.35 25.85
CA ALA A 409 16.32 9.20 25.43
C ALA A 409 16.55 8.84 23.96
N TYR A 410 16.90 9.80 23.10
CA TYR A 410 17.24 9.54 21.70
C TYR A 410 18.64 8.92 21.50
N GLY A 411 19.49 8.94 22.52
CA GLY A 411 20.75 8.20 22.54
C GLY A 411 20.64 6.79 23.13
N THR A 412 19.51 6.43 23.71
CA THR A 412 19.26 5.12 24.33
C THR A 412 18.61 4.18 23.33
N VAL A 413 19.43 3.34 22.67
CA VAL A 413 18.93 2.34 21.72
C VAL A 413 18.27 1.21 22.48
N VAL A 414 16.99 0.92 22.18
CA VAL A 414 16.16 -0.15 22.76
C VAL A 414 16.09 -1.35 21.83
N CYS A 415 15.82 -1.12 20.53
CA CYS A 415 15.84 -2.17 19.52
C CYS A 415 17.15 -2.10 18.72
N HIS A 416 18.02 -3.09 18.90
CA HIS A 416 19.34 -3.09 18.26
C HIS A 416 19.29 -3.46 16.77
N CYS A 417 18.34 -4.31 16.34
CA CYS A 417 18.20 -4.69 14.93
C CYS A 417 17.70 -3.53 14.07
N GLU A 418 16.70 -2.76 14.55
CA GLU A 418 16.17 -1.60 13.86
C GLU A 418 16.71 -0.26 14.38
N ARG A 419 17.59 -0.29 15.39
CA ARG A 419 18.24 0.88 15.99
C ARG A 419 17.23 1.94 16.47
N VAL A 420 16.10 1.47 17.03
CA VAL A 420 15.04 2.35 17.57
C VAL A 420 15.41 2.78 18.99
N THR A 421 15.27 4.05 19.27
CA THR A 421 15.61 4.66 20.56
C THR A 421 14.40 4.76 21.50
N ALA A 422 14.65 4.92 22.78
CA ALA A 422 13.61 5.17 23.79
C ALA A 422 12.83 6.47 23.50
N GLY A 423 13.49 7.51 22.94
CA GLY A 423 12.86 8.75 22.51
C GLY A 423 11.84 8.51 21.39
N GLU A 424 12.19 7.75 20.36
CA GLU A 424 11.27 7.40 19.25
C GLU A 424 10.07 6.58 19.73
N ILE A 425 10.28 5.63 20.66
CA ILE A 425 9.16 4.85 21.24
C ILE A 425 8.20 5.76 22.00
N ARG A 426 8.71 6.68 22.83
CA ARG A 426 7.89 7.66 23.53
C ARG A 426 7.09 8.51 22.55
N ASP A 427 7.72 9.06 21.51
CA ASP A 427 7.04 9.89 20.51
C ASP A 427 5.94 9.13 19.78
N ALA A 428 6.15 7.83 19.50
CA ALA A 428 5.14 6.97 18.90
C ALA A 428 3.95 6.77 19.86
N LEU A 429 4.20 6.59 21.16
CA LEU A 429 3.13 6.43 22.17
C LEU A 429 2.34 7.73 22.39
N ASP A 430 2.97 8.89 22.24
CA ASP A 430 2.35 10.21 22.38
C ASP A 430 1.71 10.71 21.06
N SER A 431 1.80 9.94 19.98
CA SER A 431 1.26 10.31 18.67
C SER A 431 -0.26 10.30 18.62
N VAL A 432 -0.83 10.90 17.54
CA VAL A 432 -2.29 10.92 17.27
C VAL A 432 -2.87 9.50 17.14
N LEU A 433 -2.08 8.59 16.59
CA LEU A 433 -2.41 7.16 16.46
C LEU A 433 -1.30 6.33 17.13
N PRO A 434 -1.31 6.20 18.45
CA PRO A 434 -0.31 5.42 19.14
C PRO A 434 -0.41 3.93 18.80
N PRO A 435 0.74 3.24 18.68
CA PRO A 435 0.77 1.80 18.47
C PRO A 435 0.10 1.07 19.65
N ARG A 436 -0.45 -0.11 19.40
CA ARG A 436 -1.11 -0.94 20.44
C ARG A 436 -0.20 -1.96 21.08
N SER A 437 0.88 -2.29 20.39
CA SER A 437 1.92 -3.21 20.86
C SER A 437 3.28 -2.70 20.40
N ALA A 438 4.31 -3.07 21.13
CA ALA A 438 5.70 -2.84 20.75
C ALA A 438 6.17 -3.89 19.72
#